data_fe76b05321fa95c49555d65c93ac2799
#
_entry.id   fe76b05321fa95c49555d65c93ac2799
#
_cell.length_a   1.000
_cell.length_b   1.000
_cell.length_c   1.000
_cell.angle_alpha   90.00
_cell.angle_beta   90.00
_cell.angle_gamma   90.00
#
_symmetry.space_group_name_H-M   'P 1'
#
loop_
_entity.id
_entity.type
_entity.pdbx_description
1 polymer ?
#
loop_
_entity_poly.entity_id
_entity_poly.type
_entity_poly.pdbx_seq_one_letter_code
_entity_poly.pdbx_strand_id
1 'polypeptide(L)'
;PPEDELRKFIGPPLQEQFMKCCEIEEKEAAEMVGLYREYYQEKGIFDNWVYEGVMEMLKTLKEAGLTIVMATSKPEKFAKMIAEHFGFAKYFDLIGGACMNGARTKKQEVIQYVLGQCEEKDLEKIRMVGDRCYDIEGANREGIRAIGVLYGYERRTGGSGS
;
A
#
# COMPACT_ATOMS: atom_id res chain seq x y z
N PRO A 1 -0.44 -18.37 15.08
CA PRO A 1 -1.64 -18.42 14.25
C PRO A 1 -1.34 -19.13 12.92
N PRO A 2 -2.31 -19.81 12.29
CA PRO A 2 -2.16 -20.37 10.97
C PRO A 2 -1.80 -19.29 9.94
N GLU A 3 -1.12 -19.67 8.84
CA GLU A 3 -0.66 -18.72 7.82
C GLU A 3 -1.81 -17.88 7.23
N ASP A 4 -2.98 -18.48 7.06
CA ASP A 4 -4.17 -17.79 6.53
C ASP A 4 -4.68 -16.69 7.46
N GLU A 5 -4.48 -16.82 8.77
CA GLU A 5 -4.80 -15.76 9.73
C GLU A 5 -3.79 -14.63 9.69
N LEU A 6 -2.50 -14.94 9.52
CA LEU A 6 -1.45 -13.92 9.37
C LEU A 6 -1.66 -13.07 8.11
N ARG A 7 -2.20 -13.63 7.05
CA ARG A 7 -2.51 -12.89 5.82
C ARG A 7 -3.55 -11.78 6.02
N LYS A 8 -4.41 -11.88 7.03
CA LYS A 8 -5.41 -10.85 7.38
C LYS A 8 -4.75 -9.54 7.87
N PHE A 9 -3.51 -9.62 8.34
CA PHE A 9 -2.75 -8.46 8.80
C PHE A 9 -2.18 -7.60 7.66
N ILE A 10 -2.24 -8.07 6.42
CA ILE A 10 -1.71 -7.37 5.26
C ILE A 10 -2.81 -6.52 4.63
N GLY A 11 -2.62 -5.19 4.66
CA GLY A 11 -3.52 -4.20 4.05
C GLY A 11 -4.26 -3.33 5.05
N PRO A 12 -5.05 -3.88 6.01
CA PRO A 12 -5.70 -3.08 7.04
C PRO A 12 -4.70 -2.44 8.02
N PRO A 13 -5.12 -1.39 8.78
CA PRO A 13 -4.33 -0.84 9.87
C PRO A 13 -3.97 -1.92 10.91
N LEU A 14 -2.68 -2.01 11.24
CA LEU A 14 -2.14 -3.09 12.06
C LEU A 14 -2.78 -3.15 13.45
N GLN A 15 -3.01 -1.98 14.06
CA GLN A 15 -3.63 -1.87 15.38
C GLN A 15 -5.05 -2.44 15.39
N GLU A 16 -5.87 -2.12 14.39
CA GLU A 16 -7.23 -2.68 14.25
C GLU A 16 -7.19 -4.21 14.10
N GLN A 17 -6.20 -4.73 13.37
CA GLN A 17 -6.03 -6.18 13.21
C GLN A 17 -5.61 -6.88 14.50
N PHE A 18 -4.68 -6.29 15.28
CA PHE A 18 -4.32 -6.85 16.58
C PHE A 18 -5.50 -6.87 17.54
N MET A 19 -6.25 -5.77 17.64
CA MET A 19 -7.47 -5.72 18.47
C MET A 19 -8.46 -6.81 18.08
N LYS A 20 -8.70 -6.99 16.77
CA LYS A 20 -9.69 -7.94 16.25
C LYS A 20 -9.24 -9.39 16.35
N CYS A 21 -7.98 -9.70 16.03
CA CYS A 21 -7.50 -11.08 15.93
C CYS A 21 -6.99 -11.63 17.26
N CYS A 22 -6.55 -10.74 18.18
CA CYS A 22 -6.04 -11.13 19.48
C CYS A 22 -7.03 -10.80 20.63
N GLU A 23 -8.17 -10.16 20.33
CA GLU A 23 -9.19 -9.75 21.30
C GLU A 23 -8.60 -8.90 22.45
N ILE A 24 -7.72 -7.97 22.11
CA ILE A 24 -7.00 -7.11 23.05
C ILE A 24 -7.47 -5.66 22.98
N GLU A 25 -7.22 -4.91 24.05
CA GLU A 25 -7.56 -3.50 24.17
C GLU A 25 -6.64 -2.60 23.30
N GLU A 26 -7.11 -1.39 22.99
CA GLU A 26 -6.42 -0.43 22.14
C GLU A 26 -4.98 -0.13 22.59
N LYS A 27 -4.76 0.03 23.90
CA LYS A 27 -3.45 0.30 24.47
C LYS A 27 -2.47 -0.84 24.22
N GLU A 28 -2.91 -2.07 24.47
CA GLU A 28 -2.10 -3.27 24.29
C GLU A 28 -1.80 -3.50 22.79
N ALA A 29 -2.79 -3.27 21.93
CA ALA A 29 -2.60 -3.31 20.48
C ALA A 29 -1.56 -2.28 19.99
N ALA A 30 -1.56 -1.07 20.57
CA ALA A 30 -0.56 -0.05 20.24
C ALA A 30 0.86 -0.46 20.66
N GLU A 31 1.02 -1.10 21.82
CA GLU A 31 2.30 -1.66 22.27
C GLU A 31 2.78 -2.77 21.32
N MET A 32 1.90 -3.69 20.92
CA MET A 32 2.22 -4.73 19.93
C MET A 32 2.64 -4.18 18.58
N VAL A 33 1.97 -3.12 18.11
CA VAL A 33 2.37 -2.42 16.88
C VAL A 33 3.77 -1.82 17.02
N GLY A 34 4.11 -1.28 18.19
CA GLY A 34 5.47 -0.79 18.49
C GLY A 34 6.52 -1.89 18.33
N LEU A 35 6.35 -3.00 19.04
CA LEU A 35 7.24 -4.17 18.96
C LEU A 35 7.37 -4.75 17.55
N TYR A 36 6.24 -4.86 16.84
CA TYR A 36 6.25 -5.30 15.44
C TYR A 36 7.08 -4.37 14.56
N ARG A 37 6.93 -3.05 14.72
CA ARG A 37 7.65 -2.06 13.91
C ARG A 37 9.15 -2.08 14.17
N GLU A 38 9.59 -2.29 15.41
CA GLU A 38 11.00 -2.45 15.77
C GLU A 38 11.59 -3.68 15.06
N TYR A 39 10.95 -4.84 15.22
CA TYR A 39 11.38 -6.06 14.54
C TYR A 39 11.39 -5.92 13.02
N TYR A 40 10.31 -5.32 12.46
CA TYR A 40 10.18 -5.13 11.02
C TYR A 40 11.28 -4.22 10.48
N GLN A 41 11.59 -3.13 11.18
CA GLN A 41 12.63 -2.20 10.76
C GLN A 41 14.03 -2.82 10.77
N GLU A 42 14.31 -3.70 11.72
CA GLU A 42 15.63 -4.33 11.86
C GLU A 42 15.84 -5.53 10.93
N LYS A 43 14.81 -6.34 10.72
CA LYS A 43 14.93 -7.65 10.08
C LYS A 43 14.00 -7.86 8.89
N GLY A 44 12.74 -7.43 8.98
CA GLY A 44 11.72 -7.78 8.00
C GLY A 44 11.57 -6.82 6.83
N ILE A 45 12.11 -5.61 6.93
CA ILE A 45 11.84 -4.54 5.96
C ILE A 45 12.30 -4.88 4.54
N PHE A 46 13.38 -5.64 4.40
CA PHE A 46 13.94 -6.04 3.10
C PHE A 46 13.69 -7.51 2.75
N ASP A 47 12.94 -8.24 3.60
CA ASP A 47 12.51 -9.61 3.33
C ASP A 47 11.29 -9.60 2.39
N ASN A 48 11.51 -9.10 1.20
CA ASN A 48 10.53 -9.02 0.12
C ASN A 48 11.27 -8.86 -1.23
N TRP A 49 10.51 -8.88 -2.33
CA TRP A 49 11.06 -8.69 -3.68
C TRP A 49 10.08 -7.92 -4.55
N VAL A 50 10.60 -7.35 -5.63
CA VAL A 50 9.79 -6.69 -6.66
C VAL A 50 9.26 -7.74 -7.63
N TYR A 51 7.98 -7.71 -7.95
CA TYR A 51 7.39 -8.59 -8.95
C TYR A 51 8.09 -8.41 -10.30
N GLU A 52 8.22 -9.54 -11.03
CA GLU A 52 8.79 -9.53 -12.38
C GLU A 52 8.04 -8.55 -13.29
N GLY A 53 8.78 -7.83 -14.13
CA GLY A 53 8.24 -6.83 -15.07
C GLY A 53 7.90 -5.47 -14.45
N VAL A 54 7.80 -5.33 -13.12
CA VAL A 54 7.42 -4.05 -12.51
C VAL A 54 8.47 -2.96 -12.76
N MET A 55 9.76 -3.31 -12.67
CA MET A 55 10.85 -2.35 -12.93
C MET A 55 10.83 -1.82 -14.36
N GLU A 56 10.60 -2.72 -15.33
CA GLU A 56 10.53 -2.38 -16.75
C GLU A 56 9.28 -1.54 -17.04
N MET A 57 8.14 -1.91 -16.45
CA MET A 57 6.90 -1.14 -16.56
C MET A 57 7.08 0.29 -16.04
N LEU A 58 7.64 0.46 -14.83
CA LEU A 58 7.89 1.79 -14.25
C LEU A 58 8.81 2.64 -15.13
N LYS A 59 9.87 2.03 -15.65
CA LYS A 59 10.78 2.69 -16.59
C LYS A 59 10.04 3.16 -17.85
N THR A 60 9.28 2.27 -18.48
CA THR A 60 8.52 2.57 -19.70
C THR A 60 7.51 3.71 -19.49
N LEU A 61 6.77 3.68 -18.37
CA LEU A 61 5.82 4.73 -18.04
C LEU A 61 6.52 6.09 -17.82
N LYS A 62 7.69 6.07 -17.18
CA LYS A 62 8.48 7.29 -16.96
C LYS A 62 9.04 7.86 -18.28
N GLU A 63 9.55 7.00 -19.15
CA GLU A 63 10.02 7.38 -20.50
C GLU A 63 8.88 7.91 -21.37
N ALA A 64 7.65 7.47 -21.15
CA ALA A 64 6.45 8.01 -21.79
C ALA A 64 6.00 9.38 -21.21
N GLY A 65 6.73 9.93 -20.23
CA GLY A 65 6.44 11.24 -19.64
C GLY A 65 5.32 11.24 -18.60
N LEU A 66 4.95 10.06 -18.07
CA LEU A 66 3.91 9.98 -17.04
C LEU A 66 4.45 10.36 -15.66
N THR A 67 3.63 11.06 -14.88
CA THR A 67 3.86 11.26 -13.46
C THR A 67 3.46 10.00 -12.70
N ILE A 68 4.37 9.42 -11.95
CA ILE A 68 4.16 8.18 -11.20
C ILE A 68 4.19 8.48 -9.72
N VAL A 69 3.11 8.13 -9.03
CA VAL A 69 2.94 8.38 -7.60
C VAL A 69 2.62 7.06 -6.88
N MET A 70 3.30 6.82 -5.77
CA MET A 70 2.96 5.68 -4.90
C MET A 70 1.98 6.12 -3.82
N ALA A 71 0.91 5.32 -3.62
CA ALA A 71 -0.03 5.46 -2.51
C ALA A 71 -0.14 4.12 -1.78
N THR A 72 0.57 3.95 -0.68
CA THR A 72 0.64 2.69 0.06
C THR A 72 0.12 2.80 1.49
N SER A 73 -0.53 1.75 2.00
CA SER A 73 -0.90 1.63 3.42
C SER A 73 0.30 1.35 4.34
N LYS A 74 1.46 1.02 3.76
CA LYS A 74 2.70 0.90 4.50
C LYS A 74 3.14 2.27 5.05
N PRO A 75 3.75 2.37 6.23
CA PRO A 75 4.35 3.62 6.70
C PRO A 75 5.27 4.24 5.65
N GLU A 76 5.08 5.53 5.36
CA GLU A 76 5.78 6.24 4.28
C GLU A 76 7.31 6.12 4.38
N LYS A 77 7.84 6.20 5.61
CA LYS A 77 9.27 6.00 5.90
C LYS A 77 9.75 4.64 5.37
N PHE A 78 9.02 3.57 5.65
CA PHE A 78 9.39 2.22 5.21
C PHE A 78 9.21 2.03 3.71
N ALA A 79 8.17 2.61 3.12
CA ALA A 79 7.97 2.57 1.67
C ALA A 79 9.15 3.22 0.92
N LYS A 80 9.63 4.38 1.39
CA LYS A 80 10.80 5.06 0.83
C LYS A 80 12.08 4.22 0.97
N MET A 81 12.34 3.66 2.15
CA MET A 81 13.51 2.79 2.37
C MET A 81 13.52 1.56 1.45
N ILE A 82 12.37 0.92 1.26
CA ILE A 82 12.22 -0.22 0.35
C ILE A 82 12.45 0.21 -1.10
N ALA A 83 11.85 1.32 -1.52
CA ALA A 83 11.98 1.84 -2.87
C ALA A 83 13.43 2.18 -3.22
N GLU A 84 14.17 2.74 -2.28
CA GLU A 84 15.61 3.03 -2.41
C GLU A 84 16.43 1.74 -2.47
N HIS A 85 16.18 0.80 -1.55
CA HIS A 85 16.91 -0.47 -1.48
C HIS A 85 16.81 -1.28 -2.78
N PHE A 86 15.61 -1.38 -3.35
CA PHE A 86 15.38 -2.10 -4.61
C PHE A 86 15.61 -1.24 -5.87
N GLY A 87 15.98 0.03 -5.72
CA GLY A 87 16.37 0.91 -6.82
C GLY A 87 15.23 1.43 -7.70
N PHE A 88 13.97 1.35 -7.23
CA PHE A 88 12.83 1.86 -7.99
C PHE A 88 12.32 3.24 -7.53
N ALA A 89 12.87 3.79 -6.43
CA ALA A 89 12.51 5.14 -5.95
C ALA A 89 12.61 6.21 -7.05
N LYS A 90 13.61 6.11 -7.91
CA LYS A 90 13.88 7.04 -9.03
C LYS A 90 12.77 7.16 -10.07
N TYR A 91 11.83 6.21 -10.10
CA TYR A 91 10.70 6.23 -11.03
C TYR A 91 9.49 6.96 -10.45
N PHE A 92 9.46 7.22 -9.15
CA PHE A 92 8.35 7.88 -8.49
C PHE A 92 8.62 9.37 -8.29
N ASP A 93 7.67 10.20 -8.71
CA ASP A 93 7.67 11.64 -8.44
C ASP A 93 7.28 11.93 -6.99
N LEU A 94 6.46 11.06 -6.40
CA LEU A 94 6.04 11.11 -5.01
C LEU A 94 5.84 9.70 -4.46
N ILE A 95 6.31 9.46 -3.25
CA ILE A 95 6.02 8.26 -2.47
C ILE A 95 5.23 8.68 -1.24
N GLY A 96 3.92 8.39 -1.24
CA GLY A 96 3.03 8.63 -0.10
C GLY A 96 2.65 7.32 0.58
N GLY A 97 2.59 7.35 1.90
CA GLY A 97 2.27 6.21 2.73
C GLY A 97 1.53 6.60 4.00
N ALA A 98 1.22 5.61 4.85
CA ALA A 98 0.64 5.87 6.16
C ALA A 98 1.59 6.68 7.06
N CYS A 99 1.02 7.47 7.97
CA CYS A 99 1.79 8.15 9.02
C CYS A 99 1.96 7.22 10.23
N MET A 100 3.18 7.21 10.79
CA MET A 100 3.45 6.39 11.99
C MET A 100 2.76 6.92 13.25
N ASN A 101 2.41 8.20 13.28
CA ASN A 101 1.68 8.86 14.38
C ASN A 101 0.15 8.69 14.32
N GLY A 102 -0.37 7.94 13.35
CA GLY A 102 -1.81 7.68 13.22
C GLY A 102 -2.60 8.75 12.47
N ALA A 103 -2.00 9.88 12.08
CA ALA A 103 -2.71 10.98 11.40
C ALA A 103 -3.23 10.60 9.99
N ARG A 104 -2.66 9.57 9.37
CA ARG A 104 -3.05 9.05 8.05
C ARG A 104 -2.76 7.55 8.05
N THR A 105 -3.80 6.71 8.11
CA THR A 105 -3.65 5.25 8.24
C THR A 105 -4.45 4.48 7.19
N LYS A 106 -5.60 5.00 6.78
CA LYS A 106 -6.48 4.35 5.81
C LYS A 106 -6.01 4.62 4.38
N LYS A 107 -6.25 3.68 3.48
CA LYS A 107 -5.87 3.81 2.06
C LYS A 107 -6.45 5.09 1.43
N GLN A 108 -7.71 5.40 1.70
CA GLN A 108 -8.35 6.61 1.20
C GLN A 108 -7.61 7.88 1.64
N GLU A 109 -7.21 8.00 2.91
CA GLU A 109 -6.48 9.15 3.44
C GLU A 109 -5.12 9.32 2.74
N VAL A 110 -4.47 8.20 2.42
CA VAL A 110 -3.20 8.21 1.65
C VAL A 110 -3.45 8.67 0.21
N ILE A 111 -4.51 8.20 -0.44
CA ILE A 111 -4.88 8.63 -1.79
C ILE A 111 -5.18 10.13 -1.81
N GLN A 112 -5.98 10.64 -0.88
CA GLN A 112 -6.26 12.07 -0.75
C GLN A 112 -4.98 12.90 -0.58
N TYR A 113 -4.09 12.43 0.28
CA TYR A 113 -2.80 13.10 0.51
C TYR A 113 -1.97 13.20 -0.78
N VAL A 114 -1.79 12.11 -1.51
CA VAL A 114 -0.97 12.14 -2.73
C VAL A 114 -1.64 12.94 -3.84
N LEU A 115 -2.96 12.88 -3.99
CA LEU A 115 -3.71 13.71 -4.94
C LEU A 115 -3.56 15.20 -4.63
N GLY A 116 -3.55 15.56 -3.35
CA GLY A 116 -3.31 16.93 -2.90
C GLY A 116 -1.93 17.46 -3.30
N GLN A 117 -0.92 16.59 -3.38
CA GLN A 117 0.46 16.92 -3.75
C GLN A 117 0.70 16.88 -5.28
N CYS A 118 -0.15 16.21 -6.05
CA CYS A 118 -0.02 16.14 -7.51
C CYS A 118 -0.31 17.50 -8.16
N GLU A 119 0.41 17.81 -9.22
CA GLU A 119 0.14 18.99 -10.07
C GLU A 119 -1.12 18.81 -10.92
N GLU A 120 -1.33 17.60 -11.46
CA GLU A 120 -2.54 17.26 -12.21
C GLU A 120 -3.77 17.26 -11.30
N LYS A 121 -4.79 18.04 -11.67
CA LYS A 121 -6.06 18.15 -10.93
C LYS A 121 -7.25 17.57 -11.70
N ASP A 122 -7.07 17.22 -12.95
CA ASP A 122 -8.08 16.55 -13.75
C ASP A 122 -8.12 15.06 -13.41
N LEU A 123 -9.11 14.67 -12.61
CA LEU A 123 -9.27 13.29 -12.14
C LEU A 123 -9.47 12.28 -13.30
N GLU A 124 -9.97 12.74 -14.44
CA GLU A 124 -10.12 11.89 -15.63
C GLU A 124 -8.78 11.46 -16.24
N LYS A 125 -7.70 12.14 -15.92
CA LYS A 125 -6.33 11.79 -16.34
C LYS A 125 -5.59 10.92 -15.35
N ILE A 126 -6.12 10.75 -14.14
CA ILE A 126 -5.48 9.99 -13.07
C ILE A 126 -6.01 8.55 -13.07
N ARG A 127 -5.12 7.59 -12.85
CA ARG A 127 -5.47 6.17 -12.68
C ARG A 127 -4.82 5.62 -11.43
N MET A 128 -5.61 4.92 -10.62
CA MET A 128 -5.09 4.09 -9.55
C MET A 128 -4.82 2.69 -10.08
N VAL A 129 -3.64 2.14 -9.80
CA VAL A 129 -3.30 0.75 -10.10
C VAL A 129 -3.04 0.04 -8.79
N GLY A 130 -3.74 -1.06 -8.53
CA GLY A 130 -3.60 -1.79 -7.28
C GLY A 130 -4.11 -3.22 -7.35
N ASP A 131 -3.75 -4.02 -6.37
CA ASP A 131 -4.08 -5.45 -6.27
C ASP A 131 -5.11 -5.76 -5.17
N ARG A 132 -5.49 -4.77 -4.37
CA ARG A 132 -6.42 -4.93 -3.24
C ARG A 132 -7.73 -4.19 -3.47
N CYS A 133 -8.82 -4.74 -2.90
CA CYS A 133 -10.12 -4.08 -2.89
C CYS A 133 -10.04 -2.65 -2.31
N TYR A 134 -9.22 -2.44 -1.28
CA TYR A 134 -9.00 -1.12 -0.67
C TYR A 134 -8.44 -0.08 -1.64
N ASP A 135 -7.63 -0.51 -2.64
CA ASP A 135 -7.10 0.38 -3.67
C ASP A 135 -8.22 0.86 -4.59
N ILE A 136 -9.06 -0.09 -5.02
CA ILE A 136 -10.19 0.18 -5.91
C ILE A 136 -11.25 1.03 -5.21
N GLU A 137 -11.64 0.65 -4.00
CA GLU A 137 -12.63 1.38 -3.21
C GLU A 137 -12.15 2.80 -2.88
N GLY A 138 -10.88 2.93 -2.46
CA GLY A 138 -10.28 4.23 -2.15
C GLY A 138 -10.23 5.14 -3.37
N ALA A 139 -9.85 4.62 -4.53
CA ALA A 139 -9.84 5.35 -5.79
C ALA A 139 -11.25 5.81 -6.20
N ASN A 140 -12.23 4.91 -6.14
CA ASN A 140 -13.62 5.22 -6.50
C ASN A 140 -14.21 6.31 -5.60
N ARG A 141 -13.90 6.31 -4.30
CA ARG A 141 -14.35 7.35 -3.37
C ARG A 141 -13.77 8.72 -3.69
N GLU A 142 -12.58 8.77 -4.27
CA GLU A 142 -11.93 10.02 -4.71
C GLU A 142 -12.25 10.36 -6.18
N GLY A 143 -13.14 9.61 -6.84
CA GLY A 143 -13.58 9.87 -8.21
C GLY A 143 -12.53 9.57 -9.28
N ILE A 144 -11.49 8.80 -8.97
CA ILE A 144 -10.49 8.37 -9.96
C ILE A 144 -10.73 6.92 -10.40
N ARG A 145 -10.46 6.64 -11.68
CA ARG A 145 -10.60 5.29 -12.22
C ARG A 145 -9.52 4.37 -11.68
N ALA A 146 -9.92 3.12 -11.35
CA ALA A 146 -9.02 2.11 -10.85
C ALA A 146 -8.79 0.97 -11.85
N ILE A 147 -7.56 0.45 -11.86
CA ILE A 147 -7.13 -0.72 -12.62
C ILE A 147 -6.68 -1.76 -11.61
N GLY A 148 -7.42 -2.87 -11.53
CA GLY A 148 -7.04 -4.01 -10.69
C GLY A 148 -6.02 -4.90 -11.38
N VAL A 149 -4.91 -5.23 -10.69
CA VAL A 149 -3.93 -6.21 -11.17
C VAL A 149 -4.14 -7.55 -10.47
N LEU A 150 -3.95 -8.65 -11.19
CA LEU A 150 -4.27 -10.00 -10.70
C LEU A 150 -3.04 -10.78 -10.18
N TYR A 151 -1.86 -10.26 -10.36
CA TYR A 151 -0.60 -10.89 -9.93
C TYR A 151 -0.20 -10.55 -8.49
N GLY A 152 -0.98 -9.69 -7.80
CA GLY A 152 -0.75 -9.28 -6.43
C GLY A 152 -1.35 -10.21 -5.39
N TYR A 153 -1.76 -9.64 -4.26
CA TYR A 153 -2.12 -10.38 -3.05
C TYR A 153 -3.52 -11.01 -3.07
N GLU A 154 -4.49 -10.40 -3.74
CA GLU A 154 -5.85 -10.95 -3.86
C GLU A 154 -5.95 -11.88 -5.08
N ARG A 155 -5.92 -13.19 -4.83
CA ARG A 155 -6.41 -14.14 -5.83
C ARG A 155 -7.93 -13.95 -5.99
N ARG A 156 -8.41 -13.95 -7.22
CA ARG A 156 -9.84 -14.15 -7.49
C ARG A 156 -10.27 -15.41 -6.74
N THR A 157 -11.10 -15.29 -5.72
CA THR A 157 -11.92 -16.40 -5.27
C THR A 157 -12.81 -16.76 -6.44
N GLY A 158 -12.49 -17.88 -7.10
CA GLY A 158 -13.19 -18.30 -8.30
C GLY A 158 -14.67 -18.44 -8.01
N GLY A 159 -15.45 -17.61 -8.63
CA GLY A 159 -16.86 -17.89 -8.85
C GLY A 159 -16.93 -19.08 -9.81
N SER A 160 -17.12 -20.29 -9.28
CA SER A 160 -17.70 -21.40 -10.01
C SER A 160 -19.16 -21.03 -10.28
N GLY A 161 -19.41 -20.43 -11.43
CA GLY A 161 -20.73 -20.25 -11.99
C GLY A 161 -20.86 -21.22 -13.15
N SER A 162 -21.70 -22.23 -12.94
CA SER A 162 -22.21 -23.17 -13.94
C SER A 162 -22.87 -22.46 -15.10
#